data_764a2a62e7a8c34d593f79e68eb99afe
#
_entry.id   764a2a62e7a8c34d593f79e68eb99afe
#
_cell.length_a   1.000
_cell.length_b   1.000
_cell.length_c   1.000
_cell.angle_alpha   90.00
_cell.angle_beta   90.00
_cell.angle_gamma   90.00
#
_symmetry.space_group_name_H-M   'P 1'
#
loop_
_entity.id
_entity.type
_entity.pdbx_description
1 polymer ?
#
loop_
_entity_poly.entity_id
_entity_poly.type
_entity_poly.pdbx_seq_one_letter_code
_entity_poly.pdbx_strand_id
1 'polypeptide(L)'
;MTKILKLLIGTNNKGKLKEIRDLLPKYIKTYSTADYNLKSPREDGLTFEENSLIKSKYFSKKSKLICLADDSGLEIDILNKDPGIYSARWGGKNGDFKKAIKRVYKELSKKDKNWQKKKIKARFVCALSICFLDKKIISVLGK
;
A
#
# COMPACT_ATOMS: atom_id res chain seq x y z
N MET A 1 14.23 -31.68 6.93
CA MET A 1 13.00 -31.14 6.26
C MET A 1 13.06 -29.62 6.26
N THR A 2 12.99 -29.01 5.11
CA THR A 2 12.87 -27.56 4.99
C THR A 2 11.47 -27.14 5.44
N LYS A 3 11.36 -26.34 6.48
CA LYS A 3 10.07 -25.84 6.97
C LYS A 3 9.52 -24.85 5.93
N ILE A 4 8.37 -25.18 5.33
CA ILE A 4 7.72 -24.31 4.37
C ILE A 4 7.27 -23.03 5.09
N LEU A 5 7.79 -21.89 4.66
CA LEU A 5 7.36 -20.61 5.18
C LEU A 5 5.97 -20.26 4.58
N LYS A 6 5.01 -20.05 5.46
CA LYS A 6 3.66 -19.61 5.09
C LYS A 6 3.53 -18.11 5.33
N LEU A 7 3.13 -17.37 4.32
CA LEU A 7 3.03 -15.91 4.35
C LEU A 7 1.67 -15.46 3.84
N LEU A 8 0.98 -14.66 4.63
CA LEU A 8 -0.20 -13.93 4.18
C LEU A 8 0.23 -12.62 3.52
N ILE A 9 -0.27 -12.36 2.33
CA ILE A 9 -0.14 -11.05 1.68
C ILE A 9 -1.36 -10.22 2.08
N GLY A 10 -1.14 -9.20 2.92
CA GLY A 10 -2.17 -8.41 3.57
C GLY A 10 -2.69 -7.29 2.69
N THR A 11 -3.31 -7.62 1.57
CA THR A 11 -3.97 -6.66 0.69
C THR A 11 -5.24 -7.24 0.10
N ASN A 12 -6.27 -6.41 -0.03
CA ASN A 12 -7.49 -6.76 -0.77
C ASN A 12 -7.44 -6.27 -2.23
N ASN A 13 -6.35 -5.63 -2.64
CA ASN A 13 -6.11 -5.23 -4.03
C ASN A 13 -5.50 -6.39 -4.81
N LYS A 14 -6.25 -6.94 -5.78
CA LYS A 14 -5.81 -8.10 -6.58
C LYS A 14 -4.54 -7.83 -7.40
N GLY A 15 -4.35 -6.62 -7.88
CA GLY A 15 -3.16 -6.21 -8.61
C GLY A 15 -1.91 -6.23 -7.72
N LYS A 16 -1.99 -5.64 -6.54
CA LYS A 16 -0.90 -5.67 -5.54
C LYS A 16 -0.60 -7.09 -5.05
N LEU A 17 -1.63 -7.89 -4.83
CA LEU A 17 -1.46 -9.31 -4.46
C LEU A 17 -0.61 -10.05 -5.49
N LYS A 18 -0.93 -9.89 -6.78
CA LYS A 18 -0.18 -10.50 -7.88
C LYS A 18 1.26 -9.99 -7.92
N GLU A 19 1.46 -8.68 -7.87
CA GLU A 19 2.80 -8.06 -7.91
C GLU A 19 3.68 -8.57 -6.76
N ILE A 20 3.19 -8.56 -5.54
CA ILE A 20 3.95 -9.01 -4.38
C ILE A 20 4.25 -10.52 -4.49
N ARG A 21 3.26 -11.31 -4.90
CA ARG A 21 3.43 -12.76 -5.09
C ARG A 21 4.50 -13.09 -6.14
N ASP A 22 4.52 -12.34 -7.24
CA ASP A 22 5.47 -12.54 -8.33
C ASP A 22 6.92 -12.19 -7.92
N LEU A 23 7.09 -11.27 -6.96
CA LEU A 23 8.39 -10.86 -6.43
C LEU A 23 8.94 -11.80 -5.34
N LEU A 24 8.09 -12.58 -4.70
CA LEU A 24 8.49 -13.46 -3.62
C LEU A 24 9.14 -14.75 -4.15
N PRO A 25 10.13 -15.30 -3.42
CA PRO A 25 10.70 -16.61 -3.76
C PRO A 25 9.63 -17.71 -3.80
N LYS A 26 9.73 -18.60 -4.78
CA LYS A 26 8.73 -19.68 -5.00
C LYS A 26 8.59 -20.67 -3.85
N TYR A 27 9.59 -20.79 -2.99
CA TYR A 27 9.54 -21.66 -1.82
C TYR A 27 8.67 -21.09 -0.67
N ILE A 28 8.25 -19.82 -0.77
CA ILE A 28 7.32 -19.22 0.18
C ILE A 28 5.90 -19.53 -0.28
N LYS A 29 5.15 -20.24 0.56
CA LYS A 29 3.73 -20.47 0.30
C LYS A 29 2.92 -19.25 0.70
N THR A 30 2.32 -18.58 -0.28
CA THR A 30 1.55 -17.35 -0.07
C THR A 30 0.05 -17.62 0.03
N TYR A 31 -0.60 -16.84 0.88
CA TYR A 31 -2.05 -16.82 1.04
C TYR A 31 -2.56 -15.41 0.81
N SER A 32 -3.81 -15.29 0.39
CA SER A 32 -4.49 -14.00 0.24
C SER A 32 -5.45 -13.73 1.41
N THR A 33 -5.85 -12.50 1.56
CA THR A 33 -6.90 -12.12 2.52
C THR A 33 -8.24 -12.80 2.21
N ALA A 34 -8.52 -13.04 0.91
CA ALA A 34 -9.71 -13.76 0.46
C ALA A 34 -9.74 -15.22 0.96
N ASP A 35 -8.58 -15.89 1.03
CA ASP A 35 -8.48 -17.27 1.54
C ASP A 35 -8.96 -17.38 3.00
N TYR A 36 -8.93 -16.30 3.75
CA TYR A 36 -9.34 -16.21 5.15
C TYR A 36 -10.59 -15.34 5.36
N ASN A 37 -11.24 -14.91 4.27
CA ASN A 37 -12.44 -14.05 4.34
C ASN A 37 -12.22 -12.76 5.14
N LEU A 38 -11.05 -12.16 5.03
CA LEU A 38 -10.66 -10.99 5.80
C LEU A 38 -10.96 -9.69 5.07
N LYS A 39 -11.62 -8.78 5.77
CA LYS A 39 -11.82 -7.40 5.32
C LYS A 39 -10.63 -6.53 5.75
N SER A 40 -10.35 -5.48 4.99
CA SER A 40 -9.30 -4.53 5.36
C SER A 40 -9.66 -3.79 6.66
N PRO A 41 -8.67 -3.56 7.53
CA PRO A 41 -8.86 -2.68 8.67
C PRO A 41 -8.98 -1.23 8.20
N ARG A 42 -9.41 -0.35 9.09
CA ARG A 42 -9.34 1.08 8.86
C ARG A 42 -7.89 1.53 8.85
N GLU A 43 -7.50 2.22 7.80
CA GLU A 43 -6.16 2.81 7.64
C GLU A 43 -6.23 4.28 8.06
N ASP A 44 -6.06 4.53 9.35
CA ASP A 44 -6.12 5.85 9.96
C ASP A 44 -4.75 6.38 10.43
N GLY A 45 -3.68 5.74 9.97
CA GLY A 45 -2.32 6.23 10.17
C GLY A 45 -2.05 7.51 9.41
N LEU A 46 -1.04 8.24 9.84
CA LEU A 46 -0.62 9.52 9.26
C LEU A 46 0.52 9.37 8.26
N THR A 47 1.11 8.18 8.17
CA THR A 47 2.21 7.85 7.27
C THR A 47 1.95 6.54 6.54
N PHE A 48 2.68 6.31 5.44
CA PHE A 48 2.63 5.01 4.73
C PHE A 48 3.10 3.88 5.64
N GLU A 49 4.14 4.10 6.43
CA GLU A 49 4.66 3.12 7.39
C GLU A 49 3.61 2.73 8.42
N GLU A 50 2.93 3.70 9.01
CA GLU A 50 1.86 3.44 9.99
C GLU A 50 0.72 2.63 9.39
N ASN A 51 0.27 2.97 8.17
CA ASN A 51 -0.81 2.24 7.51
C ASN A 51 -0.40 0.82 7.12
N SER A 52 0.82 0.60 6.62
CA SER A 52 1.33 -0.74 6.35
C SER A 52 1.41 -1.59 7.63
N LEU A 53 1.82 -0.98 8.73
CA LEU A 53 1.91 -1.60 10.04
C LEU A 53 0.53 -1.99 10.60
N ILE A 54 -0.45 -1.10 10.51
CA ILE A 54 -1.85 -1.37 10.91
C ILE A 54 -2.35 -2.62 10.18
N LYS A 55 -2.13 -2.70 8.86
CA LYS A 55 -2.57 -3.84 8.05
C LYS A 55 -1.83 -5.12 8.40
N SER A 56 -0.51 -5.10 8.50
CA SER A 56 0.27 -6.32 8.78
C SER A 56 -0.07 -6.92 10.14
N LYS A 57 -0.22 -6.09 11.16
CA LYS A 57 -0.63 -6.51 12.51
C LYS A 57 -2.05 -7.08 12.52
N TYR A 58 -2.98 -6.38 11.89
CA TYR A 58 -4.39 -6.80 11.85
C TYR A 58 -4.56 -8.15 11.17
N PHE A 59 -4.02 -8.28 9.97
CA PHE A 59 -4.16 -9.50 9.20
C PHE A 59 -3.38 -10.68 9.80
N SER A 60 -2.20 -10.45 10.38
CA SER A 60 -1.45 -11.49 11.10
C SER A 60 -2.23 -12.01 12.30
N LYS A 61 -2.82 -11.11 13.09
CA LYS A 61 -3.66 -11.47 14.24
C LYS A 61 -4.87 -12.31 13.84
N LYS A 62 -5.53 -11.94 12.75
CA LYS A 62 -6.75 -12.63 12.27
C LYS A 62 -6.46 -13.98 11.61
N SER A 63 -5.41 -14.06 10.80
CA SER A 63 -5.06 -15.29 10.04
C SER A 63 -4.21 -16.27 10.84
N LYS A 64 -3.54 -15.82 11.90
CA LYS A 64 -2.50 -16.57 12.62
C LYS A 64 -1.29 -16.94 11.74
N LEU A 65 -1.05 -16.14 10.70
CA LEU A 65 0.10 -16.26 9.80
C LEU A 65 1.02 -15.03 9.92
N ILE A 66 2.28 -15.21 9.53
CA ILE A 66 3.17 -14.08 9.24
C ILE A 66 2.52 -13.29 8.11
N CYS A 67 2.41 -11.99 8.25
CA CYS A 67 1.75 -11.12 7.27
C CYS A 67 2.69 -10.04 6.75
N LEU A 68 2.80 -9.97 5.43
CA LEU A 68 3.40 -8.85 4.70
C LEU A 68 2.27 -7.95 4.19
N ALA A 69 2.30 -6.69 4.56
CA ALA A 69 1.36 -5.68 4.06
C ALA A 69 2.11 -4.46 3.51
N ASP A 70 1.48 -3.77 2.60
CA ASP A 70 2.00 -2.54 2.01
C ASP A 70 1.04 -1.37 2.21
N ASP A 71 1.59 -0.17 2.17
CA ASP A 71 0.85 1.04 1.85
C ASP A 71 1.66 1.88 0.89
N SER A 72 1.04 2.36 -0.18
CA SER A 72 1.74 3.05 -1.25
C SER A 72 0.89 4.14 -1.86
N GLY A 73 1.56 5.13 -2.44
CA GLY A 73 0.89 6.23 -3.08
C GLY A 73 1.84 7.17 -3.80
N LEU A 74 1.26 8.22 -4.36
CA LEU A 74 1.95 9.27 -5.09
C LEU A 74 2.13 10.51 -4.21
N GLU A 75 3.35 10.97 -4.08
CA GLU A 75 3.66 12.28 -3.48
C GLU A 75 4.05 13.28 -4.56
N ILE A 76 3.44 14.45 -4.57
CA ILE A 76 3.73 15.54 -5.50
C ILE A 76 4.18 16.77 -4.71
N ASP A 77 5.41 17.21 -4.94
CA ASP A 77 6.02 18.26 -4.11
C ASP A 77 5.24 19.57 -4.13
N ILE A 78 4.79 20.04 -5.29
CA ILE A 78 4.02 21.30 -5.42
C ILE A 78 2.65 21.21 -4.72
N LEU A 79 2.14 20.03 -4.48
CA LEU A 79 0.89 19.78 -3.74
C LEU A 79 1.15 19.41 -2.26
N ASN A 80 2.29 19.78 -1.71
CA ASN A 80 2.67 19.47 -0.32
C ASN A 80 2.58 17.97 0.00
N LYS A 81 3.03 17.12 -0.93
CA LYS A 81 3.01 15.66 -0.86
C LYS A 81 1.63 15.01 -1.09
N ASP A 82 0.59 15.79 -1.38
CA ASP A 82 -0.68 15.20 -1.80
C ASP A 82 -0.54 14.50 -3.17
N PRO A 83 -1.32 13.46 -3.45
CA PRO A 83 -2.32 12.79 -2.59
C PRO A 83 -1.74 11.95 -1.45
N GLY A 84 -0.46 11.55 -1.48
CA GLY A 84 0.21 10.81 -0.42
C GLY A 84 -0.57 9.57 0.01
N ILE A 85 -0.80 9.43 1.31
CA ILE A 85 -1.56 8.31 1.88
C ILE A 85 -3.02 8.26 1.40
N TYR A 86 -3.53 9.32 0.81
CA TYR A 86 -4.89 9.41 0.25
C TYR A 86 -4.98 9.05 -1.24
N SER A 87 -3.88 8.58 -1.85
CA SER A 87 -3.81 8.31 -3.29
C SER A 87 -4.97 7.43 -3.80
N ALA A 88 -5.25 6.31 -3.13
CA ALA A 88 -6.36 5.44 -3.50
C ALA A 88 -7.72 6.11 -3.26
N ARG A 89 -7.86 6.91 -2.20
CA ARG A 89 -9.10 7.61 -1.84
C ARG A 89 -9.49 8.69 -2.84
N TRP A 90 -8.53 9.27 -3.56
CA TRP A 90 -8.80 10.23 -4.61
C TRP A 90 -9.54 9.62 -5.81
N GLY A 91 -9.49 8.30 -5.96
CA GLY A 91 -10.29 7.53 -6.91
C GLY A 91 -11.72 7.21 -6.45
N GLY A 92 -12.09 7.66 -5.25
CA GLY A 92 -13.40 7.38 -4.66
C GLY A 92 -13.49 5.97 -4.05
N LYS A 93 -14.70 5.57 -3.66
CA LYS A 93 -14.97 4.30 -2.96
C LYS A 93 -14.56 3.07 -3.76
N ASN A 94 -14.61 3.14 -5.09
CA ASN A 94 -14.30 2.00 -5.97
C ASN A 94 -12.85 2.00 -6.48
N GLY A 95 -12.00 2.91 -6.02
CA GLY A 95 -10.59 2.98 -6.40
C GLY A 95 -10.38 3.23 -7.90
N ASP A 96 -11.15 4.14 -8.50
CA ASP A 96 -11.04 4.49 -9.92
C ASP A 96 -9.81 5.35 -10.17
N PHE A 97 -8.76 4.74 -10.74
CA PHE A 97 -7.51 5.43 -11.08
C PHE A 97 -7.70 6.59 -12.05
N LYS A 98 -8.60 6.49 -13.02
CA LYS A 98 -8.89 7.59 -13.95
C LYS A 98 -9.42 8.81 -13.21
N LYS A 99 -10.28 8.58 -12.22
CA LYS A 99 -10.83 9.60 -11.34
C LYS A 99 -9.74 10.27 -10.48
N ALA A 100 -8.86 9.44 -9.90
CA ALA A 100 -7.71 9.92 -9.12
C ALA A 100 -6.77 10.79 -9.97
N ILE A 101 -6.42 10.34 -11.17
CA ILE A 101 -5.58 11.08 -12.11
C ILE A 101 -6.23 12.43 -12.49
N LYS A 102 -7.51 12.44 -12.82
CA LYS A 102 -8.23 13.69 -13.12
C LYS A 102 -8.18 14.66 -11.94
N ARG A 103 -8.31 14.16 -10.71
CA ARG A 103 -8.19 14.99 -9.52
C ARG A 103 -6.79 15.56 -9.36
N VAL A 104 -5.74 14.78 -9.61
CA VAL A 104 -4.34 15.28 -9.62
C VAL A 104 -4.20 16.46 -10.58
N TYR A 105 -4.63 16.32 -11.83
CA TYR A 105 -4.59 17.42 -12.81
C TYR A 105 -5.36 18.66 -12.35
N LYS A 106 -6.52 18.46 -11.75
CA LYS A 106 -7.34 19.55 -11.22
C LYS A 106 -6.63 20.30 -10.10
N GLU A 107 -6.04 19.58 -9.14
CA GLU A 107 -5.33 20.20 -8.02
C GLU A 107 -4.03 20.90 -8.48
N LEU A 108 -3.29 20.31 -9.44
CA LEU A 108 -2.14 20.96 -10.06
C LEU A 108 -2.54 22.26 -10.74
N SER A 109 -3.62 22.27 -11.50
CA SER A 109 -4.12 23.47 -12.20
C SER A 109 -4.62 24.55 -11.24
N LYS A 110 -5.20 24.18 -10.11
CA LYS A 110 -5.56 25.13 -9.04
C LYS A 110 -4.33 25.77 -8.40
N LYS A 111 -3.29 24.97 -8.20
CA LYS A 111 -2.05 25.42 -7.56
C LYS A 111 -1.24 26.32 -8.49
N ASP A 112 -1.16 25.99 -9.77
CA ASP A 112 -0.44 26.74 -10.79
C ASP A 112 -1.04 26.46 -12.18
N LYS A 113 -1.65 27.45 -12.79
CA LYS A 113 -2.25 27.33 -14.13
C LYS A 113 -1.24 26.94 -15.21
N ASN A 114 0.05 27.21 -15.00
CA ASN A 114 1.13 26.94 -15.93
C ASN A 114 1.96 25.71 -15.55
N TRP A 115 1.45 24.84 -14.68
CA TRP A 115 2.19 23.68 -14.16
C TRP A 115 2.74 22.76 -15.27
N GLN A 116 2.04 22.65 -16.39
CA GLN A 116 2.47 21.81 -17.53
C GLN A 116 3.76 22.31 -18.18
N LYS A 117 4.11 23.60 -18.00
CA LYS A 117 5.35 24.21 -18.52
C LYS A 117 6.50 24.14 -17.52
N LYS A 118 6.30 23.57 -16.34
CA LYS A 118 7.27 23.50 -15.24
C LYS A 118 7.70 22.09 -14.97
N LYS A 119 8.92 21.92 -14.42
CA LYS A 119 9.34 20.62 -13.87
C LYS A 119 8.62 20.38 -12.54
N ILE A 120 7.71 19.44 -12.54
CA ILE A 120 7.01 18.99 -11.32
C ILE A 120 7.74 17.76 -10.80
N LYS A 121 8.17 17.82 -9.55
CA LYS A 121 8.74 16.67 -8.85
C LYS A 121 7.62 15.84 -8.21
N ALA A 122 7.63 14.58 -8.50
CA ALA A 122 6.72 13.60 -7.92
C ALA A 122 7.46 12.27 -7.72
N ARG A 123 6.97 11.44 -6.82
CA ARG A 123 7.51 10.11 -6.56
C ARG A 123 6.43 9.16 -6.10
N PHE A 124 6.57 7.89 -6.45
CA PHE A 124 5.84 6.84 -5.79
C PHE A 124 6.53 6.44 -4.50
N VAL A 125 5.75 6.27 -3.44
CA VAL A 125 6.22 5.81 -2.14
C VAL A 125 5.56 4.47 -1.85
N CYS A 126 6.35 3.52 -1.35
CA CYS A 126 5.85 2.22 -0.91
C CYS A 126 6.46 1.87 0.44
N ALA A 127 5.62 1.70 1.43
CA ALA A 127 6.00 1.13 2.72
C ALA A 127 5.59 -0.34 2.77
N LEU A 128 6.50 -1.20 3.19
CA LEU A 128 6.24 -2.61 3.45
C LEU A 128 6.45 -2.89 4.93
N SER A 129 5.57 -3.70 5.50
CA SER A 129 5.66 -4.12 6.89
C SER A 129 5.39 -5.61 7.01
N ILE A 130 6.28 -6.33 7.70
CA ILE A 130 6.11 -7.74 8.03
C ILE A 130 5.85 -7.85 9.53
N CYS A 131 4.73 -8.49 9.89
CA CYS A 131 4.42 -8.84 11.26
C CYS A 131 4.58 -10.35 11.45
N PHE A 132 5.53 -10.72 12.31
CA PHE A 132 5.81 -12.12 12.68
C PHE A 132 4.85 -12.60 13.77
N LEU A 133 4.78 -13.92 13.97
CA LEU A 133 3.88 -14.52 14.97
C LEU A 133 4.23 -14.15 16.41
N ASP A 134 5.51 -13.87 16.69
CA ASP A 134 5.99 -13.36 17.98
C ASP A 134 5.80 -11.85 18.16
N LYS A 135 5.05 -11.22 17.24
CA LYS A 135 4.78 -9.78 17.16
C LYS A 135 5.99 -8.90 16.80
N LYS A 136 7.13 -9.46 16.49
CA LYS A 136 8.23 -8.71 15.87
C LYS A 136 7.79 -8.13 14.53
N ILE A 137 8.32 -6.96 14.22
CA ILE A 137 7.97 -6.20 13.02
C ILE A 137 9.23 -5.76 12.31
N ILE A 138 9.22 -5.90 11.00
CA ILE A 138 10.20 -5.29 10.10
C ILE A 138 9.44 -4.39 9.14
N SER A 139 9.88 -3.14 9.02
CA SER A 139 9.31 -2.18 8.07
C SER A 139 10.40 -1.58 7.20
N VAL A 140 10.09 -1.36 5.94
CA VAL A 140 10.96 -0.70 4.96
C VAL A 140 10.16 0.31 4.15
N LEU A 141 10.83 1.36 3.69
CA LEU A 141 10.25 2.41 2.88
C LEU A 141 11.06 2.57 1.60
N GLY A 142 10.39 2.53 0.44
CA GLY A 142 10.93 2.83 -0.86
C GLY A 142 10.34 4.12 -1.44
N LYS A 143 11.16 4.90 -2.15
CA LYS A 143 10.75 6.14 -2.83
C LYS A 143 11.30 6.17 -4.24
#